data_edbbb51bcc97e4effe4b2552e484b020
#
_entry.id   edbbb51bcc97e4effe4b2552e484b020
#
_cell.length_a   1.000
_cell.length_b   1.000
_cell.length_c   1.000
_cell.angle_alpha   90.00
_cell.angle_beta   90.00
_cell.angle_gamma   90.00
#
_symmetry.space_group_name_H-M   'P 1'
#
loop_
_entity.id
_entity.type
_entity.pdbx_description
1 polymer ?
#
loop_
_entity_poly.entity_id
_entity_poly.type
_entity_poly.pdbx_seq_one_letter_code
_entity_poly.pdbx_strand_id
1 'polypeptide(L)'
;MVGYRLDATFRALADPTRRALLARLAGGEKRVTELTRGFAMSETAAAKHLALLEAAGLVRRRRDGRHSFCTLAVDPLTEAALWLRRWQRFESKRAAGLRRLLDAAEGPE
;
A
#
# COMPACT_ATOMS: atom_id res chain seq x y z
N MET A 1 17.87 -4.53 5.69
CA MET A 1 17.61 -5.63 4.77
C MET A 1 16.35 -5.39 4.00
N VAL A 2 16.46 -5.44 2.69
CA VAL A 2 15.37 -5.11 1.77
C VAL A 2 14.15 -6.00 1.97
N GLY A 3 14.34 -7.31 2.13
CA GLY A 3 13.24 -8.26 2.30
C GLY A 3 12.43 -8.03 3.57
N TYR A 4 13.10 -7.69 4.65
CA TYR A 4 12.46 -7.43 5.94
C TYR A 4 11.51 -6.22 5.87
N ARG A 5 11.97 -5.14 5.26
CA ARG A 5 11.18 -3.94 5.09
C ARG A 5 9.99 -4.19 4.16
N LEU A 6 10.21 -4.96 3.11
CA LEU A 6 9.17 -5.33 2.17
C LEU A 6 8.06 -6.15 2.85
N ASP A 7 8.45 -7.11 3.70
CA ASP A 7 7.49 -7.92 4.46
C ASP A 7 6.59 -7.06 5.34
N ALA A 8 7.18 -6.09 6.05
CA ALA A 8 6.41 -5.17 6.90
C ALA A 8 5.43 -4.35 6.07
N THR A 9 5.83 -3.89 4.89
CA THR A 9 4.97 -3.14 3.98
C THR A 9 3.78 -4.00 3.55
N PHE A 10 4.02 -5.20 3.07
CA PHE A 10 2.93 -6.08 2.61
C PHE A 10 2.00 -6.47 3.75
N ARG A 11 2.54 -6.71 4.93
CA ARG A 11 1.71 -7.01 6.10
C ARG A 11 0.80 -5.84 6.44
N ALA A 12 1.33 -4.62 6.41
CA ALA A 12 0.53 -3.43 6.67
C ALA A 12 -0.57 -3.24 5.63
N LEU A 13 -0.28 -3.56 4.36
CA LEU A 13 -1.24 -3.43 3.27
C LEU A 13 -2.25 -4.57 3.21
N ALA A 14 -2.10 -5.61 4.00
CA ALA A 14 -2.95 -6.80 3.98
C ALA A 14 -4.31 -6.62 4.67
N ASP A 15 -4.68 -5.39 4.99
CA ASP A 15 -5.94 -5.09 5.66
C ASP A 15 -6.66 -3.93 4.95
N PRO A 16 -7.96 -4.08 4.65
CA PRO A 16 -8.69 -3.05 3.90
C PRO A 16 -8.82 -1.73 4.66
N THR A 17 -8.93 -1.76 5.99
CA THR A 17 -9.00 -0.54 6.80
C THR A 17 -7.70 0.24 6.70
N ARG A 18 -6.56 -0.45 6.79
CA ARG A 18 -5.27 0.21 6.68
C ARG A 18 -5.06 0.79 5.29
N ARG A 19 -5.46 0.07 4.24
CA ARG A 19 -5.41 0.63 2.87
C ARG A 19 -6.26 1.88 2.73
N ALA A 20 -7.45 1.89 3.35
CA ALA A 20 -8.33 3.06 3.31
C ALA A 20 -7.75 4.25 4.07
N LEU A 21 -7.09 4.00 5.20
CA LEU A 21 -6.40 5.06 5.95
C LEU A 21 -5.27 5.68 5.12
N LEU A 22 -4.48 4.86 4.45
CA LEU A 22 -3.43 5.35 3.57
C LEU A 22 -4.00 6.17 2.41
N ALA A 23 -5.11 5.73 1.84
CA ALA A 23 -5.77 6.46 0.75
C ALA A 23 -6.20 7.86 1.19
N ARG A 24 -6.70 8.00 2.42
CA ARG A 24 -7.05 9.32 2.97
C ARG A 24 -5.82 10.21 3.14
N LEU A 25 -4.70 9.63 3.55
CA LEU A 25 -3.45 10.37 3.74
C LEU A 25 -2.81 10.81 2.42
N ALA A 26 -3.19 10.18 1.32
CA ALA A 26 -2.70 10.59 -0.01
C ALA A 26 -3.07 12.04 -0.34
N GLY A 27 -4.12 12.55 0.28
CA GLY A 27 -4.56 13.94 0.12
C GLY A 27 -3.79 14.96 0.96
N GLY A 28 -2.85 14.51 1.80
CA GLY A 28 -2.06 15.37 2.66
C GLY A 28 -2.19 15.01 4.13
N GLU A 29 -1.45 15.73 4.98
CA GLU A 29 -1.46 15.53 6.42
C GLU A 29 -2.87 15.65 7.00
N LYS A 30 -3.19 14.76 7.94
CA LYS A 30 -4.47 14.79 8.65
C LYS A 30 -4.26 14.56 10.14
N ARG A 31 -5.13 15.18 10.94
CA ARG A 31 -5.22 14.85 12.36
C ARG A 31 -5.72 13.42 12.50
N VAL A 32 -5.27 12.73 13.53
CA VAL A 32 -5.72 11.35 13.79
C VAL A 32 -7.24 11.27 13.86
N THR A 33 -7.89 12.23 14.50
CA THR A 33 -9.35 12.26 14.63
C THR A 33 -10.06 12.40 13.29
N GLU A 34 -9.49 13.17 12.37
CA GLU A 34 -10.02 13.29 11.01
C GLU A 34 -9.78 12.04 10.19
N LEU A 35 -8.57 11.48 10.34
CA LEU A 35 -8.16 10.30 9.59
C LEU A 35 -9.05 9.10 9.89
N THR A 36 -9.45 8.93 11.14
CA THR A 36 -10.24 7.77 11.58
C THR A 36 -11.75 8.01 11.58
N ARG A 37 -12.18 9.21 11.25
CA ARG A 37 -13.61 9.55 11.24
C ARG A 37 -14.37 8.72 10.22
N GLY A 38 -15.51 8.19 10.65
CA GLY A 38 -16.39 7.43 9.78
C GLY A 38 -16.05 5.94 9.66
N PHE A 39 -14.93 5.51 10.23
CA PHE A 39 -14.64 4.08 10.31
C PHE A 39 -15.36 3.47 11.52
N ALA A 40 -16.01 2.32 11.29
CA ALA A 40 -16.71 1.59 12.35
C ALA A 40 -15.69 0.77 13.16
N MET A 41 -14.90 1.43 13.97
CA MET A 41 -13.89 0.77 14.81
C MET A 41 -13.67 1.54 16.10
N SER A 42 -13.21 0.84 17.13
CA SER A 42 -12.87 1.45 18.42
C SER A 42 -11.58 2.27 18.31
N GLU A 43 -11.36 3.14 19.28
CA GLU A 43 -10.11 3.89 19.38
C GLU A 43 -8.91 2.96 19.52
N THR A 44 -9.08 1.84 20.25
CA THR A 44 -8.03 0.84 20.40
C THR A 44 -7.67 0.20 19.07
N ALA A 45 -8.68 -0.16 18.27
CA ALA A 45 -8.45 -0.74 16.95
C ALA A 45 -7.77 0.27 16.03
N ALA A 46 -8.21 1.53 16.05
CA ALA A 46 -7.60 2.59 15.27
C ALA A 46 -6.13 2.77 15.63
N ALA A 47 -5.81 2.77 16.92
CA ALA A 47 -4.43 2.89 17.39
C ALA A 47 -3.56 1.74 16.92
N LYS A 48 -4.09 0.52 16.91
CA LYS A 48 -3.36 -0.66 16.41
C LYS A 48 -3.08 -0.57 14.92
N HIS A 49 -4.06 -0.16 14.12
CA HIS A 49 -3.86 0.03 12.69
C HIS A 49 -2.80 1.08 12.40
N LEU A 50 -2.85 2.21 13.10
CA LEU A 50 -1.86 3.28 12.91
C LEU A 50 -0.47 2.83 13.35
N ALA A 51 -0.36 2.08 14.46
CA ALA A 51 0.91 1.55 14.93
C ALA A 51 1.56 0.62 13.91
N LEU A 52 0.78 -0.24 13.25
CA LEU A 52 1.28 -1.13 12.21
C LEU A 52 1.77 -0.34 10.99
N LEU A 53 1.04 0.70 10.60
CA LEU A 53 1.43 1.57 9.50
C LEU A 53 2.70 2.35 9.83
N GLU A 54 2.83 2.84 11.05
CA GLU A 54 4.05 3.53 11.50
C GLU A 54 5.24 2.59 11.52
N ALA A 55 5.05 1.38 12.06
CA ALA A 55 6.12 0.37 12.14
C ALA A 55 6.62 -0.03 10.75
N ALA A 56 5.75 -0.04 9.76
CA ALA A 56 6.10 -0.32 8.37
C ALA A 56 6.74 0.88 7.66
N GLY A 57 6.80 2.04 8.32
CA GLY A 57 7.35 3.26 7.73
C GLY A 57 6.42 3.92 6.72
N LEU A 58 5.15 3.53 6.67
CA LEU A 58 4.16 4.07 5.74
C LEU A 58 3.50 5.36 6.24
N VAL A 59 3.52 5.55 7.54
CA VAL A 59 2.94 6.72 8.20
C VAL A 59 3.96 7.32 9.14
N ARG A 60 4.09 8.63 9.09
CA ARG A 60 4.86 9.41 10.06
C ARG A 60 3.88 10.16 10.93
N ARG A 61 4.12 10.13 12.22
CA ARG A 61 3.29 10.85 13.19
C ARG A 61 4.08 11.99 13.82
N ARG A 62 3.44 13.15 13.94
CA ARG A 62 3.99 14.23 14.74
C ARG A 62 2.94 14.71 15.73
N ARG A 63 3.41 15.22 16.86
CA ARG A 63 2.54 15.82 17.87
C ARG A 63 2.72 17.32 17.88
N ASP A 64 1.60 17.99 18.07
CA ASP A 64 1.57 19.44 18.26
C ASP A 64 0.55 19.71 19.39
N GLY A 65 1.08 19.93 20.60
CA GLY A 65 0.26 20.06 21.79
C GLY A 65 -0.53 18.78 22.05
N ARG A 66 -1.86 18.90 22.06
CA ARG A 66 -2.77 17.79 22.32
C ARG A 66 -3.13 17.01 21.04
N HIS A 67 -2.67 17.48 19.90
CA HIS A 67 -3.07 16.91 18.62
C HIS A 67 -1.97 16.06 18.03
N SER A 68 -2.37 14.96 17.42
CA SER A 68 -1.49 14.10 16.65
C SER A 68 -1.87 14.21 15.17
N PHE A 69 -0.86 14.33 14.33
CA PHE A 69 -1.01 14.42 12.87
C PHE A 69 -0.26 13.29 12.21
N CYS A 70 -0.83 12.78 11.13
CA CYS A 70 -0.24 11.71 10.34
C CYS A 70 0.01 12.19 8.93
N THR A 71 1.16 11.79 8.38
CA THR A 71 1.51 12.00 6.97
C THR A 71 1.87 10.68 6.34
N LEU A 72 1.60 10.55 5.05
CA LEU A 72 2.00 9.39 4.26
C LEU A 72 3.49 9.46 3.96
N ALA A 73 4.20 8.37 4.19
CA ALA A 73 5.58 8.20 3.77
C ALA A 73 5.60 7.20 2.62
N VAL A 74 5.95 7.66 1.42
CA VAL A 74 5.78 6.87 0.20
C VAL A 74 6.92 5.90 -0.09
N ASP A 75 8.09 6.06 0.54
CA ASP A 75 9.27 5.26 0.23
C ASP A 75 9.02 3.74 0.29
N PRO A 76 8.36 3.20 1.33
CA PRO A 76 8.07 1.76 1.34
C PRO A 76 7.14 1.32 0.22
N LEU A 77 6.20 2.17 -0.18
CA LEU A 77 5.31 1.88 -1.31
C LEU A 77 6.08 1.86 -2.62
N THR A 78 7.03 2.76 -2.79
CA THR A 78 7.89 2.78 -3.96
C THR A 78 8.71 1.50 -4.06
N GLU A 79 9.27 1.04 -2.96
CA GLU A 79 10.02 -0.23 -2.93
C GLU A 79 9.13 -1.43 -3.30
N ALA A 80 7.92 -1.47 -2.75
CA ALA A 80 6.96 -2.52 -3.06
C ALA A 80 6.56 -2.49 -4.54
N ALA A 81 6.34 -1.30 -5.09
CA ALA A 81 6.00 -1.12 -6.50
C ALA A 81 7.11 -1.60 -7.41
N LEU A 82 8.37 -1.30 -7.07
CA LEU A 82 9.52 -1.76 -7.83
C LEU A 82 9.64 -3.28 -7.81
N TRP A 83 9.40 -3.89 -6.67
CA TRP A 83 9.41 -5.35 -6.57
C TRP A 83 8.28 -5.96 -7.41
N LEU A 84 7.09 -5.40 -7.35
CA LEU A 84 5.94 -5.89 -8.11
C LEU A 84 6.13 -5.73 -9.62
N ARG A 85 6.93 -4.77 -10.07
CA ARG A 85 7.23 -4.57 -11.50
C ARG A 85 7.85 -5.80 -12.15
N ARG A 86 8.60 -6.60 -11.41
CA ARG A 86 9.16 -7.86 -11.91
C ARG A 86 8.06 -8.76 -12.43
N TRP A 87 6.95 -8.81 -11.70
CA TRP A 87 5.82 -9.67 -12.04
C TRP A 87 5.02 -9.10 -13.20
N GLN A 88 4.93 -7.79 -13.30
CA GLN A 88 4.29 -7.15 -14.44
C GLN A 88 5.01 -7.49 -15.75
N ARG A 89 6.34 -7.44 -15.74
CA ARG A 89 7.13 -7.82 -16.92
C ARG A 89 6.92 -9.29 -17.27
N PHE A 90 6.88 -10.14 -16.27
CA PHE A 90 6.65 -11.57 -16.44
C PHE A 90 5.28 -11.81 -17.07
N GLU A 91 4.24 -11.18 -16.57
CA GLU A 91 2.89 -11.28 -17.12
C GLU A 91 2.81 -10.74 -18.54
N SER A 92 3.45 -9.64 -18.83
CA SER A 92 3.50 -9.07 -20.17
C SER A 92 4.11 -10.04 -21.18
N LYS A 93 5.20 -10.71 -20.78
CA LYS A 93 5.85 -11.72 -21.63
C LYS A 93 4.96 -12.92 -21.84
N ARG A 94 4.29 -13.38 -20.81
CA ARG A 94 3.34 -14.50 -20.90
C ARG A 94 2.17 -14.16 -21.81
N ALA A 95 1.58 -12.97 -21.61
CA ALA A 95 0.47 -12.52 -22.43
C ALA A 95 0.87 -12.37 -23.89
N ALA A 96 2.05 -11.83 -24.16
CA ALA A 96 2.58 -11.71 -25.52
C ALA A 96 2.83 -13.08 -26.15
N GLY A 97 3.36 -14.03 -25.38
CA GLY A 97 3.58 -15.39 -25.84
C GLY A 97 2.27 -16.08 -26.18
N LEU A 98 1.26 -15.96 -25.33
CA LEU A 98 -0.07 -16.53 -25.57
C LEU A 98 -0.71 -15.90 -26.80
N ARG A 99 -0.61 -14.59 -26.95
CA ARG A 99 -1.14 -13.89 -28.11
C ARG A 99 -0.51 -14.39 -29.41
N ARG A 100 0.81 -14.59 -29.39
CA ARG A 100 1.51 -15.14 -30.57
C ARG A 100 1.01 -16.53 -30.94
N LEU A 101 0.75 -17.36 -29.93
CA LEU A 101 0.20 -18.69 -30.17
C LEU A 101 -1.21 -18.64 -30.77
N LEU A 102 -2.04 -17.73 -30.25
CA LEU A 102 -3.39 -17.53 -30.75
C LEU A 102 -3.38 -17.00 -32.18
N ASP A 103 -2.50 -16.05 -32.47
CA ASP A 103 -2.35 -15.51 -33.84
C ASP A 103 -1.89 -16.59 -34.82
N ALA A 104 -0.96 -17.46 -34.42
CA ALA A 104 -0.51 -18.56 -35.21
C ALA A 104 -1.64 -19.56 -35.51
N ALA A 105 -2.51 -19.80 -34.49
CA ALA A 105 -3.65 -20.70 -34.66
C ALA A 105 -4.71 -20.13 -35.59
N GLU A 106 -4.80 -18.80 -35.68
CA GLU A 106 -5.73 -18.08 -36.55
C GLU A 106 -5.10 -17.65 -37.85
N GLY A 107 -3.91 -18.16 -38.14
CA GLY A 107 -3.17 -17.81 -39.36
C GLY A 107 -3.96 -18.05 -40.62
N PRO A 108 -3.48 -17.55 -41.78
CA PRO A 108 -4.18 -17.68 -43.03
C PRO A 108 -4.38 -19.15 -43.41
N GLU A 109 -5.58 -19.49 -43.73
CA GLU A 109 -5.98 -20.82 -44.18
C GLU A 109 -5.71 -21.00 -45.66
#